data_5620e42f13a746fe6d06570a3fb89193
#
_entry.id   5620e42f13a746fe6d06570a3fb89193
#
_cell.length_a   1.000
_cell.length_b   1.000
_cell.length_c   1.000
_cell.angle_alpha   90.00
_cell.angle_beta   90.00
_cell.angle_gamma   90.00
#
_symmetry.space_group_name_H-M   'P 1'
#
loop_
_entity.id
_entity.type
_entity.pdbx_description
1 polymer ?
#
loop_
_entity_poly.entity_id
_entity_poly.type
_entity_poly.pdbx_seq_one_letter_code
_entity_poly.pdbx_strand_id
1 'polypeptide(L)'
;IISKIAAGEVIENPSSVIKELIDNSIDANSSKIEIEIKNGGKDYIRVSDDGNGILDKDLKIAFSRHATSKLSDISEVNKIQSMGFRGEALPSIATVSNVSLISKTINQAHAYSINVNFGNITNYNPESRVDGTTVVVTDLFGNMPARRKFLKSSRSESKKNYDLIKKYSLCYPNIKFVVISDGRKYIETPGTGNLKDIFPILFDINTSNSMIEINHNSNELELTGYVSNVNIRKSSNTNVHCFINNRVIKNKIFHYAIDRAYDSLLVKGDHPICVLNINIDPNLIDLNVHPSKNEIKIREERELFSMIEKQIRLSLINSDIVRDDTTNDFFSINSQSLKDTETSNLQNITKKSITNIRYPENSVQYSQNSFNDFFTSDVNKLDLLKEFVLLGQVNNSFIVGEYKNEISIIDQHAAHERINYE
;
A
#
# COMPACT_ATOMS: atom_id res chain seq x y z
N ILE A 1 33.62 -0.68 -20.15
CA ILE A 1 32.55 0.27 -20.53
C ILE A 1 31.19 -0.42 -20.48
N ILE A 2 30.99 -1.56 -21.14
CA ILE A 2 29.72 -2.32 -21.16
C ILE A 2 29.23 -2.62 -19.74
N SER A 3 30.14 -3.03 -18.86
CA SER A 3 29.86 -3.31 -17.46
C SER A 3 29.30 -2.11 -16.67
N LYS A 4 29.82 -0.90 -16.94
CA LYS A 4 29.35 0.34 -16.30
C LYS A 4 27.98 0.77 -16.85
N ILE A 5 27.70 0.54 -18.13
CA ILE A 5 26.41 0.85 -18.75
C ILE A 5 25.32 -0.05 -18.12
N ALA A 6 25.53 -1.37 -18.10
CA ALA A 6 24.58 -2.33 -17.52
C ALA A 6 24.35 -2.08 -16.00
N ALA A 7 25.43 -1.85 -15.23
CA ALA A 7 25.30 -1.49 -13.81
C ALA A 7 24.51 -0.20 -13.61
N GLY A 8 24.67 0.73 -14.56
CA GLY A 8 23.95 1.99 -14.57
C GLY A 8 22.46 1.85 -14.87
N GLU A 9 22.02 0.86 -15.59
CA GLU A 9 20.60 0.58 -15.83
C GLU A 9 19.92 0.01 -14.58
N VAL A 10 20.67 -0.72 -13.74
CA VAL A 10 20.18 -1.29 -12.49
C VAL A 10 20.18 -0.24 -11.36
N ILE A 11 21.28 0.52 -11.23
CA ILE A 11 21.47 1.52 -10.16
C ILE A 11 21.38 2.92 -10.76
N GLU A 12 20.27 3.58 -10.56
CA GLU A 12 20.01 4.92 -11.08
C GLU A 12 20.31 6.03 -10.06
N ASN A 13 20.09 5.77 -8.78
CA ASN A 13 20.15 6.76 -7.70
C ASN A 13 20.33 6.07 -6.33
N PRO A 14 20.53 6.82 -5.22
CA PRO A 14 20.71 6.24 -3.89
C PRO A 14 19.56 5.33 -3.46
N SER A 15 18.30 5.67 -3.79
CA SER A 15 17.15 4.83 -3.41
C SER A 15 17.16 3.48 -4.13
N SER A 16 17.76 3.37 -5.33
CA SER A 16 17.96 2.06 -5.99
C SER A 16 18.91 1.17 -5.21
N VAL A 17 20.02 1.74 -4.69
CA VAL A 17 20.96 1.01 -3.82
C VAL A 17 20.27 0.53 -2.54
N ILE A 18 19.55 1.43 -1.85
CA ILE A 18 18.85 1.12 -0.61
C ILE A 18 17.80 0.02 -0.86
N LYS A 19 17.06 0.09 -1.97
CA LYS A 19 16.08 -0.92 -2.36
C LYS A 19 16.70 -2.30 -2.47
N GLU A 20 17.76 -2.44 -3.27
CA GLU A 20 18.42 -3.73 -3.48
C GLU A 20 19.01 -4.31 -2.17
N LEU A 21 19.53 -3.44 -1.29
CA LEU A 21 20.08 -3.90 0.00
C LEU A 21 18.97 -4.31 0.96
N ILE A 22 17.86 -3.60 1.02
CA ILE A 22 16.66 -3.99 1.82
C ILE A 22 16.11 -5.32 1.30
N ASP A 23 15.95 -5.48 -0.03
CA ASP A 23 15.47 -6.72 -0.63
C ASP A 23 16.35 -7.92 -0.23
N ASN A 24 17.68 -7.73 -0.22
CA ASN A 24 18.62 -8.77 0.23
C ASN A 24 18.48 -9.09 1.73
N SER A 25 18.27 -8.07 2.57
CA SER A 25 18.07 -8.26 4.02
C SER A 25 16.74 -9.00 4.30
N ILE A 26 15.66 -8.69 3.57
CA ILE A 26 14.38 -9.41 3.67
C ILE A 26 14.55 -10.87 3.25
N ASP A 27 15.21 -11.12 2.11
CA ASP A 27 15.50 -12.48 1.62
C ASP A 27 16.41 -13.27 2.58
N ALA A 28 17.20 -12.58 3.42
CA ALA A 28 18.00 -13.18 4.49
C ALA A 28 17.21 -13.45 5.77
N ASN A 29 15.87 -13.27 5.76
CA ASN A 29 14.97 -13.46 6.92
C ASN A 29 15.30 -12.58 8.11
N SER A 30 15.67 -11.33 7.87
CA SER A 30 16.01 -10.38 8.92
C SER A 30 14.78 -9.97 9.72
N SER A 31 14.93 -9.84 11.04
CA SER A 31 13.93 -9.27 11.93
C SER A 31 14.14 -7.77 12.17
N LYS A 32 15.37 -7.29 11.94
CA LYS A 32 15.77 -5.88 12.09
C LYS A 32 16.62 -5.44 10.91
N ILE A 33 16.30 -4.27 10.34
CA ILE A 33 17.10 -3.62 9.29
C ILE A 33 17.39 -2.19 9.73
N GLU A 34 18.67 -1.85 9.85
CA GLU A 34 19.15 -0.52 10.20
C GLU A 34 19.78 0.14 8.98
N ILE A 35 19.32 1.36 8.65
CA ILE A 35 19.71 2.10 7.45
C ILE A 35 20.27 3.45 7.90
N GLU A 36 21.53 3.72 7.57
CA GLU A 36 22.16 5.02 7.81
C GLU A 36 22.54 5.67 6.48
N ILE A 37 22.18 6.96 6.34
CA ILE A 37 22.33 7.72 5.11
C ILE A 37 23.00 9.05 5.43
N LYS A 38 23.99 9.48 4.61
CA LYS A 38 24.53 10.84 4.68
C LYS A 38 24.42 11.51 3.31
N ASN A 39 24.14 12.81 3.33
CA ASN A 39 24.00 13.64 2.12
C ASN A 39 23.05 13.04 1.08
N GLY A 40 21.88 12.53 1.55
CA GLY A 40 20.88 11.90 0.66
C GLY A 40 21.31 10.56 0.07
N GLY A 41 22.37 9.94 0.59
CA GLY A 41 22.93 8.68 0.11
C GLY A 41 23.97 8.83 -1.01
N LYS A 42 24.40 10.05 -1.31
CA LYS A 42 25.44 10.29 -2.31
C LYS A 42 26.82 9.93 -1.80
N ASP A 43 27.07 10.22 -0.52
CA ASP A 43 28.36 10.05 0.09
C ASP A 43 28.44 8.77 0.92
N TYR A 44 27.32 8.37 1.55
CA TYR A 44 27.31 7.23 2.45
C TYR A 44 25.92 6.61 2.55
N ILE A 45 25.85 5.29 2.39
CA ILE A 45 24.70 4.44 2.67
C ILE A 45 25.22 3.24 3.44
N ARG A 46 24.64 2.94 4.61
CA ARG A 46 24.86 1.71 5.36
C ARG A 46 23.55 1.00 5.57
N VAL A 47 23.48 -0.27 5.21
CA VAL A 47 22.37 -1.16 5.54
C VAL A 47 22.94 -2.30 6.36
N SER A 48 22.39 -2.52 7.54
CA SER A 48 22.80 -3.56 8.48
C SER A 48 21.59 -4.36 8.90
N ASP A 49 21.67 -5.66 8.81
CA ASP A 49 20.62 -6.60 9.17
C ASP A 49 21.11 -7.66 10.16
N ASP A 50 20.18 -8.35 10.79
CA ASP A 50 20.36 -9.50 11.67
C ASP A 50 19.96 -10.83 11.02
N GLY A 51 19.95 -10.89 9.69
CA GLY A 51 19.54 -12.05 8.92
C GLY A 51 20.54 -13.21 8.93
N ASN A 52 20.32 -14.18 8.06
CA ASN A 52 21.11 -15.43 8.00
C ASN A 52 22.59 -15.22 7.70
N GLY A 53 23.00 -14.05 7.19
CA GLY A 53 24.37 -13.77 6.79
C GLY A 53 24.77 -14.47 5.49
N ILE A 54 26.06 -14.29 5.11
CA ILE A 54 26.69 -14.88 3.93
C ILE A 54 27.90 -15.68 4.40
N LEU A 55 28.04 -16.91 3.91
CA LEU A 55 29.21 -17.73 4.24
C LEU A 55 30.49 -17.09 3.68
N ASP A 56 31.60 -17.27 4.39
CA ASP A 56 32.93 -16.74 4.02
C ASP A 56 33.33 -17.12 2.58
N LYS A 57 33.14 -18.37 2.21
CA LYS A 57 33.41 -18.89 0.85
C LYS A 57 32.57 -18.23 -0.25
N ASP A 58 31.38 -17.76 0.11
CA ASP A 58 30.39 -17.19 -0.84
C ASP A 58 30.55 -15.67 -0.95
N LEU A 59 31.27 -14.99 -0.02
CA LEU A 59 31.43 -13.54 -0.03
C LEU A 59 32.08 -13.01 -1.33
N LYS A 60 33.12 -13.70 -1.85
CA LYS A 60 33.72 -13.31 -3.13
C LYS A 60 32.81 -13.57 -4.31
N ILE A 61 32.04 -14.65 -4.24
CA ILE A 61 31.10 -15.05 -5.28
C ILE A 61 29.94 -14.05 -5.34
N ALA A 62 29.51 -13.50 -4.20
CA ALA A 62 28.44 -12.51 -4.13
C ALA A 62 28.69 -11.22 -4.95
N PHE A 63 29.95 -10.91 -5.26
CA PHE A 63 30.35 -9.82 -6.16
C PHE A 63 30.62 -10.25 -7.60
N SER A 64 30.45 -11.55 -7.93
CA SER A 64 30.52 -12.05 -9.29
C SER A 64 29.15 -11.91 -9.98
N ARG A 65 29.14 -11.58 -11.27
CA ARG A 65 27.90 -11.48 -12.04
C ARG A 65 27.27 -12.85 -12.24
N HIS A 66 25.94 -12.88 -12.23
CA HIS A 66 25.14 -14.11 -12.41
C HIS A 66 25.34 -15.16 -11.30
N ALA A 67 25.98 -14.79 -10.20
CA ALA A 67 26.13 -15.63 -9.04
C ALA A 67 24.90 -15.43 -8.12
N THR A 68 24.03 -16.41 -8.05
CA THR A 68 22.89 -16.41 -7.12
C THR A 68 22.77 -17.77 -6.45
N SER A 69 22.62 -17.76 -5.13
CA SER A 69 22.25 -18.95 -4.35
C SER A 69 20.72 -19.18 -4.32
N LYS A 70 19.95 -18.27 -4.94
CA LYS A 70 18.48 -18.22 -4.84
C LYS A 70 17.73 -18.99 -5.95
N LEU A 71 18.45 -19.48 -6.97
CA LEU A 71 17.87 -20.27 -8.06
C LEU A 71 18.72 -21.52 -8.28
N SER A 72 18.12 -22.67 -8.14
CA SER A 72 18.68 -23.97 -8.49
C SER A 72 18.27 -24.43 -9.90
N ASP A 73 17.11 -23.92 -10.42
CA ASP A 73 16.60 -24.30 -11.72
C ASP A 73 15.86 -23.14 -12.41
N ILE A 74 15.94 -23.06 -13.74
CA ILE A 74 15.25 -22.05 -14.56
C ILE A 74 13.72 -22.23 -14.52
N SER A 75 13.24 -23.43 -14.26
CA SER A 75 11.80 -23.72 -14.12
C SER A 75 11.15 -23.08 -12.88
N GLU A 76 11.97 -22.69 -11.90
CA GLU A 76 11.52 -22.03 -10.67
C GLU A 76 11.29 -20.52 -10.83
N VAL A 77 11.66 -19.93 -11.97
CA VAL A 77 11.51 -18.49 -12.24
C VAL A 77 10.05 -18.00 -12.08
N ASN A 78 9.07 -18.85 -12.34
CA ASN A 78 7.64 -18.52 -12.18
C ASN A 78 7.13 -18.70 -10.72
N LYS A 79 7.90 -19.35 -9.84
CA LYS A 79 7.53 -19.59 -8.43
C LYS A 79 8.36 -18.74 -7.46
N ILE A 80 9.07 -17.72 -7.95
CA ILE A 80 10.04 -16.96 -7.16
C ILE A 80 9.33 -16.27 -6.00
N GLN A 81 9.54 -16.77 -4.81
CA GLN A 81 9.17 -16.11 -3.55
C GLN A 81 10.22 -15.06 -3.13
N SER A 82 11.48 -15.17 -3.59
CA SER A 82 12.55 -14.22 -3.24
C SER A 82 12.42 -12.89 -3.98
N MET A 83 12.80 -11.79 -3.33
CA MET A 83 12.79 -10.44 -3.91
C MET A 83 13.88 -10.28 -4.98
N GLY A 84 15.07 -10.83 -4.74
CA GLY A 84 16.21 -10.82 -5.65
C GLY A 84 16.49 -12.21 -6.24
N PHE A 85 16.57 -12.35 -7.58
CA PHE A 85 16.89 -13.61 -8.23
C PHE A 85 17.99 -13.51 -9.30
N ARG A 86 18.40 -12.29 -9.71
CA ARG A 86 19.33 -12.12 -10.84
C ARG A 86 20.81 -12.23 -10.46
N GLY A 87 21.16 -12.20 -9.16
CA GLY A 87 22.57 -12.22 -8.71
C GLY A 87 23.40 -11.03 -9.21
N GLU A 88 22.77 -9.88 -9.47
CA GLU A 88 23.42 -8.72 -10.09
C GLU A 88 23.42 -7.47 -9.23
N ALA A 89 22.73 -7.45 -8.09
CA ALA A 89 22.60 -6.27 -7.25
C ALA A 89 23.94 -5.81 -6.67
N LEU A 90 24.62 -6.64 -5.88
CA LEU A 90 25.91 -6.31 -5.28
C LEU A 90 27.00 -6.03 -6.33
N PRO A 91 27.16 -6.84 -7.41
CA PRO A 91 28.11 -6.52 -8.48
C PRO A 91 27.83 -5.18 -9.16
N SER A 92 26.56 -4.82 -9.37
CA SER A 92 26.17 -3.55 -9.98
C SER A 92 26.48 -2.36 -9.07
N ILE A 93 26.16 -2.46 -7.77
CA ILE A 93 26.48 -1.43 -6.77
C ILE A 93 28.00 -1.25 -6.70
N ALA A 94 28.77 -2.34 -6.58
CA ALA A 94 30.22 -2.30 -6.49
C ALA A 94 30.90 -1.75 -7.75
N THR A 95 30.30 -1.91 -8.93
CA THR A 95 30.85 -1.36 -10.18
C THR A 95 30.83 0.17 -10.20
N VAL A 96 29.87 0.81 -9.50
CA VAL A 96 29.66 2.26 -9.51
C VAL A 96 29.96 2.96 -8.19
N SER A 97 30.49 2.24 -7.21
CA SER A 97 30.79 2.77 -5.87
C SER A 97 31.91 2.01 -5.18
N ASN A 98 32.30 2.46 -3.99
CA ASN A 98 33.12 1.70 -3.07
C ASN A 98 32.19 0.97 -2.10
N VAL A 99 32.35 -0.34 -1.96
CA VAL A 99 31.55 -1.20 -1.11
C VAL A 99 32.44 -1.89 -0.07
N SER A 100 32.01 -1.81 1.19
CA SER A 100 32.51 -2.66 2.28
C SER A 100 31.37 -3.54 2.76
N LEU A 101 31.54 -4.84 2.73
CA LEU A 101 30.58 -5.82 3.20
C LEU A 101 31.21 -6.65 4.31
N ILE A 102 30.49 -6.75 5.45
CA ILE A 102 30.88 -7.60 6.58
C ILE A 102 29.72 -8.54 6.84
N SER A 103 29.97 -9.83 6.91
CA SER A 103 28.92 -10.81 7.16
C SER A 103 29.38 -11.94 8.06
N LYS A 104 28.42 -12.49 8.81
CA LYS A 104 28.59 -13.64 9.68
C LYS A 104 27.33 -14.47 9.67
N THR A 105 27.45 -15.76 9.49
CA THR A 105 26.35 -16.72 9.70
C THR A 105 26.44 -17.32 11.11
N ILE A 106 25.30 -17.80 11.63
CA ILE A 106 25.22 -18.40 12.99
C ILE A 106 26.18 -19.56 13.20
N ASN A 107 26.56 -20.28 12.14
CA ASN A 107 27.44 -21.44 12.20
C ASN A 107 28.92 -21.11 12.05
N GLN A 108 29.27 -19.82 11.88
CA GLN A 108 30.68 -19.39 11.74
C GLN A 108 31.21 -18.82 13.05
N ALA A 109 32.48 -19.13 13.37
CA ALA A 109 33.14 -18.58 14.54
C ALA A 109 33.44 -17.08 14.38
N HIS A 110 33.81 -16.65 13.18
CA HIS A 110 34.22 -15.28 12.87
C HIS A 110 33.42 -14.71 11.72
N ALA A 111 33.20 -13.40 11.73
CA ALA A 111 32.74 -12.66 10.57
C ALA A 111 33.90 -12.49 9.56
N TYR A 112 33.56 -12.24 8.33
CA TYR A 112 34.49 -11.86 7.28
C TYR A 112 34.09 -10.57 6.61
N SER A 113 35.05 -9.73 6.30
CA SER A 113 34.88 -8.51 5.54
C SER A 113 35.48 -8.62 4.16
N ILE A 114 34.83 -8.01 3.19
CA ILE A 114 35.29 -7.85 1.83
C ILE A 114 35.13 -6.39 1.40
N ASN A 115 36.20 -5.79 0.87
CA ASN A 115 36.19 -4.44 0.34
C ASN A 115 36.29 -4.49 -1.18
N VAL A 116 35.45 -3.77 -1.87
CA VAL A 116 35.42 -3.70 -3.33
C VAL A 116 35.47 -2.22 -3.74
N ASN A 117 36.43 -1.85 -4.52
CA ASN A 117 36.63 -0.49 -5.02
C ASN A 117 36.33 -0.46 -6.51
N PHE A 118 35.18 0.12 -6.91
CA PHE A 118 34.70 0.22 -8.29
C PHE A 118 34.86 -1.08 -9.08
N GLY A 119 34.42 -2.20 -8.49
CA GLY A 119 34.41 -3.53 -9.09
C GLY A 119 35.67 -4.36 -8.81
N ASN A 120 36.73 -3.82 -8.18
CA ASN A 120 37.95 -4.54 -7.84
C ASN A 120 37.95 -4.89 -6.35
N ILE A 121 38.11 -6.18 -6.03
CA ILE A 121 38.28 -6.63 -4.65
C ILE A 121 39.66 -6.17 -4.17
N THR A 122 39.68 -5.43 -3.06
CA THR A 122 40.92 -4.88 -2.49
C THR A 122 41.34 -5.61 -1.25
N ASN A 123 40.43 -5.96 -0.35
CA ASN A 123 40.72 -6.63 0.91
C ASN A 123 39.70 -7.73 1.20
N TYR A 124 40.16 -8.76 1.90
CA TYR A 124 39.34 -9.84 2.44
C TYR A 124 39.99 -10.30 3.76
N ASN A 125 39.31 -10.00 4.88
CA ASN A 125 39.88 -10.22 6.21
C ASN A 125 38.81 -10.78 7.18
N PRO A 126 39.25 -11.55 8.20
CA PRO A 126 38.42 -11.85 9.33
C PRO A 126 38.10 -10.58 10.12
N GLU A 127 36.88 -10.49 10.64
CA GLU A 127 36.32 -9.37 11.37
C GLU A 127 35.48 -9.84 12.57
N SER A 128 35.11 -8.88 13.42
CA SER A 128 34.20 -9.12 14.54
C SER A 128 32.82 -8.52 14.25
N ARG A 129 31.78 -9.34 14.27
CA ARG A 129 30.40 -8.93 14.11
C ARG A 129 29.46 -9.97 14.74
N VAL A 130 28.27 -9.54 15.17
CA VAL A 130 27.14 -10.44 15.46
C VAL A 130 26.59 -11.03 14.16
N ASP A 131 25.73 -12.03 14.21
CA ASP A 131 25.15 -12.64 13.02
C ASP A 131 24.40 -11.63 12.14
N GLY A 132 24.35 -11.89 10.84
CA GLY A 132 23.72 -11.04 9.82
C GLY A 132 24.73 -10.39 8.86
N THR A 133 24.31 -9.33 8.15
CA THR A 133 25.14 -8.64 7.14
C THR A 133 25.12 -7.12 7.33
N THR A 134 26.26 -6.48 7.11
CA THR A 134 26.36 -5.01 6.99
C THR A 134 27.01 -4.68 5.65
N VAL A 135 26.35 -3.86 4.87
CA VAL A 135 26.86 -3.32 3.61
C VAL A 135 27.00 -1.80 3.74
N VAL A 136 28.18 -1.30 3.50
CA VAL A 136 28.48 0.14 3.44
C VAL A 136 28.85 0.49 2.01
N VAL A 137 28.16 1.48 1.46
CA VAL A 137 28.37 2.02 0.12
C VAL A 137 28.80 3.46 0.25
N THR A 138 29.93 3.80 -0.34
CA THR A 138 30.49 5.16 -0.35
C THR A 138 30.84 5.58 -1.77
N ASP A 139 30.91 6.89 -1.96
CA ASP A 139 31.28 7.51 -3.24
C ASP A 139 30.49 6.99 -4.43
N LEU A 140 29.15 6.96 -4.28
CA LEU A 140 28.26 6.52 -5.34
C LEU A 140 28.46 7.37 -6.62
N PHE A 141 28.72 6.69 -7.75
CA PHE A 141 29.08 7.27 -9.04
C PHE A 141 30.38 8.08 -9.05
N GLY A 142 31.31 7.84 -8.11
CA GLY A 142 32.60 8.50 -8.09
C GLY A 142 33.41 8.31 -9.37
N ASN A 143 33.30 7.13 -9.99
CA ASN A 143 33.94 6.81 -11.26
C ASN A 143 33.10 7.18 -12.51
N MET A 144 31.97 7.92 -12.32
CA MET A 144 31.04 8.35 -13.36
C MET A 144 30.59 9.81 -13.16
N PRO A 145 31.48 10.81 -13.37
CA PRO A 145 31.21 12.21 -13.00
C PRO A 145 29.95 12.79 -13.66
N ALA A 146 29.69 12.43 -14.93
CA ALA A 146 28.47 12.86 -15.62
C ALA A 146 27.21 12.40 -14.88
N ARG A 147 27.15 11.13 -14.47
CA ARG A 147 26.01 10.56 -13.76
C ARG A 147 25.85 11.14 -12.36
N ARG A 148 26.95 11.37 -11.66
CA ARG A 148 26.92 12.03 -10.33
C ARG A 148 26.31 13.43 -10.40
N LYS A 149 26.54 14.18 -11.50
CA LYS A 149 25.92 15.50 -11.73
C LYS A 149 24.42 15.44 -11.94
N PHE A 150 23.87 14.34 -12.44
CA PHE A 150 22.42 14.16 -12.63
C PHE A 150 21.66 13.78 -11.35
N LEU A 151 22.36 13.45 -10.26
CA LEU A 151 21.71 13.26 -8.97
C LEU A 151 21.05 14.56 -8.52
N LYS A 152 19.83 14.44 -8.01
CA LYS A 152 19.07 15.58 -7.49
C LYS A 152 19.74 16.16 -6.23
N SER A 153 19.19 17.23 -5.67
CA SER A 153 19.69 17.79 -4.40
C SER A 153 19.59 16.72 -3.29
N SER A 154 20.47 16.83 -2.27
CA SER A 154 20.47 15.89 -1.13
C SER A 154 19.09 15.78 -0.47
N ARG A 155 18.38 16.91 -0.33
CA ARG A 155 17.04 16.94 0.21
C ARG A 155 16.04 16.13 -0.64
N SER A 156 16.15 16.20 -1.97
CA SER A 156 15.30 15.46 -2.90
C SER A 156 15.59 13.96 -2.87
N GLU A 157 16.89 13.59 -2.81
CA GLU A 157 17.27 12.18 -2.69
C GLU A 157 16.89 11.61 -1.32
N SER A 158 17.06 12.37 -0.20
CA SER A 158 16.60 11.96 1.13
C SER A 158 15.10 11.72 1.17
N LYS A 159 14.29 12.58 0.52
CA LYS A 159 12.85 12.37 0.43
C LYS A 159 12.51 11.07 -0.30
N LYS A 160 13.16 10.79 -1.43
CA LYS A 160 12.94 9.52 -2.15
C LYS A 160 13.32 8.29 -1.32
N ASN A 161 14.46 8.38 -0.60
CA ASN A 161 14.91 7.31 0.28
C ASN A 161 13.90 7.06 1.40
N TYR A 162 13.41 8.14 2.02
CA TYR A 162 12.39 8.08 3.05
C TYR A 162 11.07 7.45 2.52
N ASP A 163 10.57 7.91 1.37
CA ASP A 163 9.34 7.40 0.75
C ASP A 163 9.47 5.90 0.39
N LEU A 164 10.66 5.46 -0.02
CA LEU A 164 10.96 4.05 -0.27
C LEU A 164 10.90 3.24 1.03
N ILE A 165 11.65 3.66 2.06
CA ILE A 165 11.75 2.92 3.33
C ILE A 165 10.38 2.89 4.02
N LYS A 166 9.62 3.98 3.98
CA LYS A 166 8.23 4.03 4.45
C LYS A 166 7.37 2.92 3.82
N LYS A 167 7.48 2.71 2.50
CA LYS A 167 6.75 1.64 1.80
C LYS A 167 7.15 0.25 2.29
N TYR A 168 8.45 0.02 2.49
CA TYR A 168 8.94 -1.26 3.03
C TYR A 168 8.47 -1.48 4.46
N SER A 169 8.49 -0.46 5.31
CA SER A 169 7.97 -0.54 6.69
C SER A 169 6.49 -0.88 6.74
N LEU A 170 5.70 -0.39 5.80
CA LEU A 170 4.26 -0.70 5.68
C LEU A 170 4.03 -2.10 5.08
N CYS A 171 4.90 -2.53 4.17
CA CYS A 171 4.81 -3.84 3.53
C CYS A 171 5.25 -4.99 4.47
N TYR A 172 6.21 -4.71 5.35
CA TYR A 172 6.81 -5.68 6.28
C TYR A 172 6.69 -5.20 7.72
N PRO A 173 5.49 -5.17 8.30
CA PRO A 173 5.28 -4.68 9.66
C PRO A 173 5.95 -5.54 10.74
N ASN A 174 6.32 -6.78 10.43
CA ASN A 174 7.07 -7.71 11.28
C ASN A 174 8.57 -7.43 11.32
N ILE A 175 9.09 -6.54 10.46
CA ILE A 175 10.50 -6.14 10.46
C ILE A 175 10.65 -4.80 11.16
N LYS A 176 11.60 -4.72 12.10
CA LYS A 176 12.00 -3.47 12.74
C LYS A 176 12.90 -2.68 11.79
N PHE A 177 12.42 -1.55 11.28
CA PHE A 177 13.23 -0.60 10.51
C PHE A 177 13.73 0.53 11.40
N VAL A 178 15.04 0.79 11.37
CA VAL A 178 15.67 1.95 12.02
C VAL A 178 16.36 2.78 10.94
N VAL A 179 15.96 4.04 10.79
CA VAL A 179 16.50 4.94 9.77
C VAL A 179 17.17 6.13 10.42
N ILE A 180 18.44 6.32 10.08
CA ILE A 180 19.27 7.43 10.54
C ILE A 180 19.71 8.22 9.30
N SER A 181 19.44 9.51 9.27
CA SER A 181 19.86 10.41 8.20
C SER A 181 20.64 11.59 8.78
N ASP A 182 21.86 11.78 8.30
CA ASP A 182 22.77 12.85 8.75
C ASP A 182 22.89 12.93 10.29
N GLY A 183 22.99 11.76 10.94
CA GLY A 183 23.13 11.59 12.39
C GLY A 183 21.83 11.73 13.19
N ARG A 184 20.68 11.95 12.56
CA ARG A 184 19.39 12.02 13.23
C ARG A 184 18.54 10.79 12.94
N LYS A 185 17.89 10.26 13.96
CA LYS A 185 16.94 9.16 13.80
C LYS A 185 15.63 9.73 13.22
N TYR A 186 15.19 9.16 12.09
CA TYR A 186 13.99 9.58 11.36
C TYR A 186 12.82 8.60 11.53
N ILE A 187 13.09 7.30 11.49
CA ILE A 187 12.11 6.24 11.63
C ILE A 187 12.67 5.20 12.60
N GLU A 188 11.80 4.70 13.46
CA GLU A 188 12.04 3.48 14.21
C GLU A 188 10.71 2.75 14.36
N THR A 189 10.48 1.69 13.55
CA THR A 189 9.28 0.88 13.66
C THR A 189 9.49 -0.25 14.67
N PRO A 190 8.43 -0.71 15.36
CA PRO A 190 8.56 -1.70 16.42
C PRO A 190 8.85 -3.12 15.91
N GLY A 191 8.42 -3.48 14.69
CA GLY A 191 8.55 -4.84 14.15
C GLY A 191 7.57 -5.85 14.77
N THR A 192 6.39 -5.39 15.22
CA THR A 192 5.39 -6.22 15.90
C THR A 192 4.52 -7.05 14.97
N GLY A 193 4.56 -6.79 13.67
CA GLY A 193 3.64 -7.36 12.67
C GLY A 193 2.31 -6.62 12.57
N ASN A 194 2.04 -5.64 13.43
CA ASN A 194 0.79 -4.89 13.43
C ASN A 194 0.98 -3.51 12.78
N LEU A 195 0.24 -3.23 11.71
CA LEU A 195 0.28 -1.94 11.03
C LEU A 195 -0.20 -0.77 11.91
N LYS A 196 -1.11 -1.01 12.88
CA LYS A 196 -1.59 0.02 13.80
C LYS A 196 -0.46 0.63 14.63
N ASP A 197 0.57 -0.16 14.97
CA ASP A 197 1.72 0.32 15.74
C ASP A 197 2.67 1.20 14.90
N ILE A 198 2.58 1.09 13.57
CA ILE A 198 3.43 1.81 12.62
C ILE A 198 2.81 3.14 12.21
N PHE A 199 1.48 3.23 12.14
CA PHE A 199 0.80 4.43 11.65
C PHE A 199 1.14 5.70 12.41
N PRO A 200 1.21 5.74 13.76
CA PRO A 200 1.59 6.95 14.49
C PRO A 200 3.00 7.43 14.17
N ILE A 201 3.90 6.50 13.78
CA ILE A 201 5.30 6.79 13.47
C ILE A 201 5.44 7.37 12.05
N LEU A 202 4.72 6.81 11.09
CA LEU A 202 4.85 7.16 9.66
C LEU A 202 3.88 8.25 9.20
N PHE A 203 2.79 8.43 9.93
CA PHE A 203 1.79 9.46 9.68
C PHE A 203 1.69 10.38 10.90
N ASP A 204 0.51 10.56 11.45
CA ASP A 204 0.23 11.29 12.66
C ASP A 204 -0.83 10.55 13.50
N ILE A 205 -0.98 10.90 14.75
CA ILE A 205 -1.91 10.25 15.68
C ILE A 205 -3.36 10.36 15.19
N ASN A 206 -3.76 11.52 14.65
CA ASN A 206 -5.12 11.73 14.14
C ASN A 206 -5.39 10.81 12.94
N THR A 207 -4.44 10.72 12.02
CA THR A 207 -4.50 9.77 10.90
C THR A 207 -4.59 8.34 11.40
N SER A 208 -3.75 7.95 12.36
CA SER A 208 -3.75 6.60 12.94
C SER A 208 -5.12 6.21 13.51
N ASN A 209 -5.74 7.11 14.28
CA ASN A 209 -7.06 6.89 14.89
C ASN A 209 -8.21 6.87 13.88
N SER A 210 -7.96 7.35 12.68
CA SER A 210 -8.95 7.45 11.59
C SER A 210 -8.83 6.33 10.57
N MET A 211 -7.95 5.35 10.81
CA MET A 211 -7.77 4.21 9.91
C MET A 211 -8.78 3.11 10.20
N ILE A 212 -9.48 2.69 9.16
CA ILE A 212 -10.50 1.64 9.15
C ILE A 212 -9.86 0.36 8.63
N GLU A 213 -10.04 -0.73 9.32
CA GLU A 213 -9.51 -2.03 8.94
C GLU A 213 -10.31 -2.65 7.79
N ILE A 214 -9.59 -3.23 6.85
CA ILE A 214 -10.14 -4.03 5.76
C ILE A 214 -9.60 -5.45 5.91
N ASN A 215 -10.54 -6.39 5.98
CA ASN A 215 -10.22 -7.82 5.99
C ASN A 215 -11.28 -8.55 5.16
N HIS A 216 -10.85 -9.10 4.03
CA HIS A 216 -11.69 -9.90 3.16
C HIS A 216 -10.91 -11.10 2.66
N ASN A 217 -11.48 -12.27 2.83
CA ASN A 217 -10.89 -13.53 2.39
C ASN A 217 -11.86 -14.25 1.46
N SER A 218 -11.37 -14.63 0.28
CA SER A 218 -12.07 -15.47 -0.68
C SER A 218 -11.17 -16.65 -1.09
N ASN A 219 -11.71 -17.60 -1.85
CA ASN A 219 -10.96 -18.79 -2.26
C ASN A 219 -9.73 -18.48 -3.13
N GLU A 220 -9.71 -17.33 -3.80
CA GLU A 220 -8.68 -16.97 -4.79
C GLU A 220 -7.75 -15.84 -4.32
N LEU A 221 -8.21 -15.05 -3.36
CA LEU A 221 -7.43 -13.92 -2.87
C LEU A 221 -7.84 -13.52 -1.44
N GLU A 222 -6.87 -12.95 -0.74
CA GLU A 222 -7.03 -12.31 0.56
C GLU A 222 -6.68 -10.83 0.42
N LEU A 223 -7.58 -9.93 0.87
CA LEU A 223 -7.36 -8.49 0.93
C LEU A 223 -7.34 -8.05 2.39
N THR A 224 -6.19 -7.55 2.84
CA THR A 224 -6.02 -7.05 4.21
C THR A 224 -5.42 -5.66 4.20
N GLY A 225 -5.63 -4.89 5.27
CA GLY A 225 -5.01 -3.59 5.43
C GLY A 225 -5.91 -2.54 6.05
N TYR A 226 -5.66 -1.28 5.68
CA TYR A 226 -6.33 -0.13 6.29
C TYR A 226 -6.57 0.97 5.26
N VAL A 227 -7.69 1.65 5.40
CA VAL A 227 -8.02 2.89 4.67
C VAL A 227 -8.43 3.98 5.64
N SER A 228 -8.16 5.24 5.32
CA SER A 228 -8.59 6.35 6.17
C SER A 228 -10.10 6.58 6.03
N ASN A 229 -10.73 7.08 7.09
CA ASN A 229 -12.08 7.60 6.97
C ASN A 229 -12.13 8.88 6.11
N VAL A 230 -13.31 9.35 5.77
CA VAL A 230 -13.56 10.51 4.91
C VAL A 230 -13.06 11.85 5.45
N ASN A 231 -12.75 11.92 6.75
CA ASN A 231 -12.24 13.14 7.39
C ASN A 231 -10.75 13.38 7.11
N ILE A 232 -10.00 12.33 6.73
CA ILE A 232 -8.59 12.44 6.38
C ILE A 232 -8.47 12.65 4.87
N ARG A 233 -8.00 13.83 4.49
CA ARG A 233 -7.86 14.25 3.07
C ARG A 233 -6.42 14.63 2.79
N LYS A 234 -5.89 14.18 1.69
CA LYS A 234 -4.54 14.54 1.21
C LYS A 234 -4.63 15.03 -0.24
N SER A 235 -3.96 16.12 -0.54
CA SER A 235 -3.92 16.70 -1.91
C SER A 235 -3.12 15.87 -2.91
N SER A 236 -2.61 14.70 -2.51
CA SER A 236 -1.80 13.84 -3.37
C SER A 236 -1.99 12.36 -2.98
N ASN A 237 -1.95 11.49 -3.97
CA ASN A 237 -2.07 10.04 -3.81
C ASN A 237 -0.77 9.35 -3.34
N THR A 238 0.22 10.11 -2.86
CA THR A 238 1.50 9.55 -2.39
C THR A 238 1.38 8.65 -1.17
N ASN A 239 0.27 8.72 -0.45
CA ASN A 239 -0.03 7.89 0.72
C ASN A 239 -0.98 6.72 0.41
N VAL A 240 -1.19 6.42 -0.86
CA VAL A 240 -1.88 5.20 -1.31
C VAL A 240 -0.83 4.14 -1.58
N HIS A 241 -0.80 3.11 -0.75
CA HIS A 241 0.17 2.02 -0.79
C HIS A 241 -0.58 0.70 -0.98
N CYS A 242 -0.32 0.02 -2.10
CA CYS A 242 -0.85 -1.29 -2.40
C CYS A 242 0.30 -2.27 -2.62
N PHE A 243 0.19 -3.44 -2.00
CA PHE A 243 1.15 -4.50 -2.08
C PHE A 243 0.47 -5.75 -2.64
N ILE A 244 1.18 -6.54 -3.42
CA ILE A 244 0.72 -7.86 -3.87
C ILE A 244 1.76 -8.89 -3.45
N ASN A 245 1.33 -9.92 -2.72
CA ASN A 245 2.20 -10.96 -2.21
C ASN A 245 3.45 -10.37 -1.53
N ASN A 246 3.25 -9.37 -0.67
CA ASN A 246 4.28 -8.61 0.03
C ASN A 246 5.29 -7.89 -0.89
N ARG A 247 4.90 -7.50 -2.11
CA ARG A 247 5.74 -6.73 -3.03
C ARG A 247 5.20 -5.33 -3.22
N VAL A 248 6.10 -4.36 -3.20
CA VAL A 248 5.79 -2.96 -3.51
C VAL A 248 5.56 -2.81 -5.01
N ILE A 249 4.33 -2.57 -5.44
CA ILE A 249 3.95 -2.49 -6.84
C ILE A 249 3.48 -1.10 -7.19
N LYS A 250 3.72 -0.72 -8.45
CA LYS A 250 3.11 0.46 -9.08
C LYS A 250 2.08 -0.02 -10.08
N ASN A 251 0.82 -0.12 -9.66
CA ASN A 251 -0.27 -0.40 -10.59
C ASN A 251 -1.32 0.70 -10.48
N LYS A 252 -1.65 1.33 -11.62
CA LYS A 252 -2.64 2.41 -11.70
C LYS A 252 -4.06 1.92 -11.38
N ILE A 253 -4.34 0.64 -11.59
CA ILE A 253 -5.66 0.05 -11.34
C ILE A 253 -6.05 0.15 -9.88
N PHE A 254 -5.11 -0.08 -8.96
CA PHE A 254 -5.40 0.05 -7.53
C PHE A 254 -5.75 1.49 -7.13
N HIS A 255 -5.00 2.46 -7.65
CA HIS A 255 -5.32 3.87 -7.43
C HIS A 255 -6.72 4.20 -7.94
N TYR A 256 -7.06 3.71 -9.13
CA TYR A 256 -8.38 3.94 -9.71
C TYR A 256 -9.49 3.24 -8.92
N ALA A 257 -9.30 2.00 -8.44
CA ALA A 257 -10.26 1.28 -7.61
C ALA A 257 -10.52 2.01 -6.28
N ILE A 258 -9.46 2.54 -5.66
CA ILE A 258 -9.54 3.29 -4.42
C ILE A 258 -10.23 4.64 -4.65
N ASP A 259 -9.86 5.38 -5.69
CA ASP A 259 -10.50 6.65 -6.05
C ASP A 259 -12.00 6.44 -6.30
N ARG A 260 -12.39 5.35 -7.00
CA ARG A 260 -13.80 4.98 -7.20
C ARG A 260 -14.53 4.62 -5.90
N ALA A 261 -13.84 3.94 -4.98
CA ALA A 261 -14.44 3.61 -3.68
C ALA A 261 -14.77 4.86 -2.84
N TYR A 262 -14.00 5.92 -3.02
CA TYR A 262 -14.21 7.21 -2.36
C TYR A 262 -14.98 8.24 -3.21
N ASP A 263 -15.38 7.86 -4.42
CA ASP A 263 -16.17 8.74 -5.30
C ASP A 263 -17.45 9.19 -4.57
N SER A 264 -17.80 10.47 -4.67
CA SER A 264 -18.85 11.16 -3.91
C SER A 264 -18.61 11.33 -2.40
N LEU A 265 -17.57 10.76 -1.81
CA LEU A 265 -17.23 10.89 -0.40
C LEU A 265 -16.10 11.91 -0.15
N LEU A 266 -15.20 12.05 -1.10
CA LEU A 266 -14.12 13.04 -1.07
C LEU A 266 -14.30 14.08 -2.18
N VAL A 267 -13.83 15.29 -1.93
CA VAL A 267 -13.81 16.36 -2.94
C VAL A 267 -12.85 15.97 -4.05
N LYS A 268 -13.18 16.32 -5.29
CA LYS A 268 -12.34 16.04 -6.47
C LYS A 268 -10.93 16.59 -6.29
N GLY A 269 -9.93 15.73 -6.40
CA GLY A 269 -8.51 16.05 -6.17
C GLY A 269 -7.99 15.73 -4.78
N ASP A 270 -8.86 15.37 -3.83
CA ASP A 270 -8.46 14.81 -2.56
C ASP A 270 -8.30 13.28 -2.65
N HIS A 271 -7.36 12.74 -1.89
CA HIS A 271 -7.06 11.31 -1.85
C HIS A 271 -7.04 10.81 -0.40
N PRO A 272 -7.47 9.56 -0.17
CA PRO A 272 -7.36 8.93 1.15
C PRO A 272 -5.91 8.51 1.45
N ILE A 273 -5.68 8.12 2.69
CA ILE A 273 -4.54 7.29 3.06
C ILE A 273 -4.99 5.83 2.98
N CYS A 274 -4.22 5.02 2.29
CA CYS A 274 -4.57 3.62 2.04
C CYS A 274 -3.31 2.75 2.13
N VAL A 275 -3.41 1.65 2.87
CA VAL A 275 -2.37 0.62 2.99
C VAL A 275 -3.05 -0.73 2.85
N LEU A 276 -2.97 -1.33 1.67
CA LEU A 276 -3.61 -2.61 1.35
C LEU A 276 -2.57 -3.64 0.94
N ASN A 277 -2.71 -4.85 1.46
CA ASN A 277 -1.98 -6.03 1.01
C ASN A 277 -2.96 -7.02 0.40
N ILE A 278 -2.63 -7.48 -0.79
CA ILE A 278 -3.41 -8.44 -1.57
C ILE A 278 -2.57 -9.69 -1.73
N ASN A 279 -3.01 -10.78 -1.12
CA ASN A 279 -2.43 -12.10 -1.35
C ASN A 279 -3.27 -12.82 -2.40
N ILE A 280 -2.65 -13.16 -3.51
CA ILE A 280 -3.29 -13.82 -4.66
C ILE A 280 -2.41 -14.98 -5.14
N ASP A 281 -3.02 -16.02 -5.70
CA ASP A 281 -2.30 -17.15 -6.28
C ASP A 281 -1.26 -16.66 -7.29
N PRO A 282 0.03 -17.01 -7.15
CA PRO A 282 1.07 -16.64 -8.08
C PRO A 282 0.79 -17.02 -9.56
N ASN A 283 -0.02 -18.05 -9.79
CA ASN A 283 -0.40 -18.47 -11.15
C ASN A 283 -1.34 -17.46 -11.86
N LEU A 284 -2.00 -16.58 -11.11
CA LEU A 284 -2.88 -15.53 -11.64
C LEU A 284 -2.12 -14.24 -11.96
N ILE A 285 -0.82 -14.19 -11.65
CA ILE A 285 0.03 -13.01 -11.79
C ILE A 285 1.18 -13.28 -12.74
N ASP A 286 1.41 -12.37 -13.70
CA ASP A 286 2.65 -12.33 -14.48
C ASP A 286 3.57 -11.21 -13.93
N LEU A 287 4.66 -11.63 -13.32
CA LEU A 287 5.66 -10.73 -12.71
C LEU A 287 6.74 -10.28 -13.72
N ASN A 288 6.78 -10.85 -14.92
CA ASN A 288 7.87 -10.64 -15.88
C ASN A 288 7.61 -9.50 -16.88
N VAL A 289 6.85 -8.49 -16.49
CA VAL A 289 6.46 -7.39 -17.39
C VAL A 289 7.53 -6.30 -17.48
N HIS A 290 8.32 -6.05 -16.40
CA HIS A 290 9.33 -4.98 -16.38
C HIS A 290 10.61 -5.40 -15.63
N PRO A 291 11.81 -4.92 -16.07
CA PRO A 291 13.09 -5.24 -15.41
C PRO A 291 13.15 -4.89 -13.92
N SER A 292 12.48 -3.81 -13.50
CA SER A 292 12.40 -3.37 -12.09
C SER A 292 11.33 -4.10 -11.28
N LYS A 293 10.54 -5.02 -11.87
CA LYS A 293 9.44 -5.78 -11.24
C LYS A 293 8.39 -4.91 -10.50
N ASN A 294 8.31 -3.65 -10.84
CA ASN A 294 7.36 -2.73 -10.23
C ASN A 294 6.00 -2.75 -10.93
N GLU A 295 5.88 -3.42 -12.08
CA GLU A 295 4.66 -3.59 -12.85
C GLU A 295 4.34 -5.07 -12.95
N ILE A 296 3.10 -5.41 -12.70
CA ILE A 296 2.58 -6.77 -12.81
C ILE A 296 1.34 -6.76 -13.70
N LYS A 297 1.11 -7.86 -14.40
CA LYS A 297 -0.12 -8.11 -15.14
C LYS A 297 -0.92 -9.16 -14.40
N ILE A 298 -2.16 -8.84 -14.08
CA ILE A 298 -3.09 -9.72 -13.38
C ILE A 298 -4.10 -10.22 -14.41
N ARG A 299 -4.43 -11.51 -14.39
CA ARG A 299 -5.35 -12.09 -15.40
C ARG A 299 -6.75 -11.51 -15.33
N GLU A 300 -7.26 -11.28 -14.13
CA GLU A 300 -8.64 -10.84 -13.86
C GLU A 300 -8.67 -9.47 -13.19
N GLU A 301 -8.02 -8.50 -13.83
CA GLU A 301 -7.89 -7.14 -13.29
C GLU A 301 -9.24 -6.48 -12.95
N ARG A 302 -10.29 -6.74 -13.74
CA ARG A 302 -11.62 -6.13 -13.51
C ARG A 302 -12.31 -6.67 -12.27
N GLU A 303 -12.17 -7.96 -11.99
CA GLU A 303 -12.77 -8.60 -10.81
C GLU A 303 -12.06 -8.12 -9.55
N LEU A 304 -10.73 -8.10 -9.58
CA LEU A 304 -9.92 -7.54 -8.49
C LEU A 304 -10.28 -6.08 -8.22
N PHE A 305 -10.42 -5.26 -9.27
CA PHE A 305 -10.85 -3.89 -9.16
C PHE A 305 -12.21 -3.75 -8.44
N SER A 306 -13.23 -4.45 -8.94
CA SER A 306 -14.59 -4.41 -8.38
C SER A 306 -14.64 -4.88 -6.94
N MET A 307 -13.83 -5.88 -6.60
CA MET A 307 -13.74 -6.40 -5.25
C MET A 307 -13.11 -5.37 -4.30
N ILE A 308 -11.99 -4.75 -4.67
CA ILE A 308 -11.33 -3.71 -3.87
C ILE A 308 -12.28 -2.53 -3.63
N GLU A 309 -12.92 -2.01 -4.70
CA GLU A 309 -13.90 -0.93 -4.59
C GLU A 309 -15.02 -1.28 -3.62
N LYS A 310 -15.62 -2.45 -3.78
CA LYS A 310 -16.74 -2.93 -2.95
C LYS A 310 -16.33 -3.07 -1.48
N GLN A 311 -15.19 -3.70 -1.19
CA GLN A 311 -14.76 -3.93 0.19
C GLN A 311 -14.42 -2.63 0.91
N ILE A 312 -13.79 -1.69 0.23
CA ILE A 312 -13.52 -0.36 0.81
C ILE A 312 -14.84 0.36 1.10
N ARG A 313 -15.79 0.39 0.16
CA ARG A 313 -17.11 1.02 0.39
C ARG A 313 -17.87 0.41 1.56
N LEU A 314 -17.90 -0.91 1.65
CA LEU A 314 -18.55 -1.61 2.76
C LEU A 314 -17.90 -1.25 4.11
N SER A 315 -16.58 -1.18 4.18
CA SER A 315 -15.87 -0.84 5.40
C SER A 315 -16.09 0.62 5.80
N LEU A 316 -16.17 1.55 4.85
CA LEU A 316 -16.50 2.95 5.10
C LEU A 316 -17.90 3.10 5.66
N ILE A 317 -18.91 2.47 5.06
CA ILE A 317 -20.31 2.50 5.52
C ILE A 317 -20.42 1.92 6.94
N ASN A 318 -19.83 0.74 7.17
CA ASN A 318 -19.90 0.09 8.48
C ASN A 318 -19.23 0.90 9.59
N SER A 319 -18.14 1.62 9.27
CA SER A 319 -17.44 2.46 10.25
C SER A 319 -18.25 3.68 10.69
N ASP A 320 -19.06 4.24 9.80
CA ASP A 320 -19.92 5.38 10.11
C ASP A 320 -21.13 4.95 10.95
N ILE A 321 -21.71 3.77 10.68
CA ILE A 321 -22.82 3.19 11.47
C ILE A 321 -22.36 2.91 12.91
N VAL A 322 -21.18 2.38 13.13
CA VAL A 322 -20.65 2.08 14.48
C VAL A 322 -20.35 3.35 15.28
N ARG A 323 -20.08 4.49 14.63
CA ARG A 323 -19.83 5.77 15.32
C ARG A 323 -21.10 6.49 15.77
N ASP A 324 -22.23 6.26 15.11
CA ASP A 324 -23.54 6.80 15.51
C ASP A 324 -24.13 6.12 16.77
N ASP A 325 -23.57 4.97 17.20
CA ASP A 325 -23.98 4.31 18.44
C ASP A 325 -23.66 5.11 19.73
N THR A 326 -22.92 6.21 19.64
CA THR A 326 -22.76 7.15 20.77
C THR A 326 -23.93 8.14 20.91
N THR A 327 -24.90 8.12 20.00
CA THR A 327 -26.15 8.90 20.08
C THR A 327 -27.37 8.03 20.42
N ASN A 328 -27.15 6.81 20.91
CA ASN A 328 -28.20 5.84 21.26
C ASN A 328 -28.98 6.17 22.56
N ASP A 329 -29.12 7.43 22.95
CA ASP A 329 -30.10 7.80 23.97
C ASP A 329 -31.55 7.90 23.44
N PHE A 330 -31.77 7.84 22.10
CA PHE A 330 -33.12 7.93 21.55
C PHE A 330 -33.81 6.57 21.32
N PHE A 331 -33.09 5.46 21.26
CA PHE A 331 -33.69 4.11 21.09
C PHE A 331 -33.80 3.30 22.38
N SER A 332 -33.20 3.74 23.49
CA SER A 332 -33.28 3.06 24.77
C SER A 332 -34.59 3.26 25.54
N ILE A 333 -35.48 4.16 25.08
CA ILE A 333 -36.75 4.44 25.76
C ILE A 333 -37.83 3.39 25.41
N ASN A 334 -37.70 2.63 24.33
CA ASN A 334 -38.72 1.66 23.91
C ASN A 334 -38.41 0.19 24.26
N SER A 335 -37.26 -0.12 24.88
CA SER A 335 -36.95 -1.52 25.21
C SER A 335 -37.31 -1.92 26.65
N GLN A 336 -37.77 -1.01 27.50
CA GLN A 336 -38.20 -1.31 28.88
C GLN A 336 -39.71 -1.63 29.03
N SER A 337 -40.54 -1.41 28.00
CA SER A 337 -41.98 -1.69 28.08
C SER A 337 -42.45 -3.00 27.43
N LEU A 338 -41.53 -3.87 27.00
CA LEU A 338 -41.89 -5.15 26.35
C LEU A 338 -41.33 -6.38 27.08
N LYS A 339 -41.05 -6.28 28.38
CA LYS A 339 -40.57 -7.44 29.15
C LYS A 339 -41.66 -8.31 29.80
N ASP A 340 -42.92 -7.96 29.66
CA ASP A 340 -44.00 -8.74 30.24
C ASP A 340 -45.12 -9.02 29.24
N THR A 341 -44.87 -9.78 28.19
CA THR A 341 -45.93 -10.55 27.52
C THR A 341 -45.30 -11.58 26.54
N GLU A 342 -45.41 -12.81 26.98
CA GLU A 342 -45.44 -14.09 26.25
C GLU A 342 -44.53 -14.35 25.02
N THR A 343 -43.58 -15.20 25.26
CA THR A 343 -42.56 -15.80 24.38
C THR A 343 -43.07 -16.79 23.32
N SER A 344 -44.25 -16.65 22.77
CA SER A 344 -44.79 -17.66 21.83
C SER A 344 -45.15 -17.17 20.41
N ASN A 345 -45.05 -15.88 20.10
CA ASN A 345 -45.49 -15.36 18.78
C ASN A 345 -44.40 -14.66 17.93
N LEU A 346 -43.16 -14.55 18.42
CA LEU A 346 -42.09 -13.81 17.70
C LEU A 346 -41.31 -14.65 16.67
N GLN A 347 -41.46 -15.98 16.66
CA GLN A 347 -40.74 -16.83 15.69
C GLN A 347 -41.42 -16.89 14.31
N ASN A 348 -42.69 -16.47 14.18
CA ASN A 348 -43.42 -16.51 12.92
C ASN A 348 -43.40 -15.20 12.12
N ILE A 349 -42.98 -14.08 12.71
CA ILE A 349 -42.93 -12.78 12.03
C ILE A 349 -41.59 -12.55 11.33
N THR A 350 -40.49 -13.06 11.88
CA THR A 350 -39.15 -12.92 11.27
C THR A 350 -38.90 -13.81 10.06
N LYS A 351 -39.69 -14.90 9.90
CA LYS A 351 -39.58 -15.78 8.72
C LYS A 351 -40.39 -15.35 7.49
N LYS A 352 -41.33 -14.41 7.63
CA LYS A 352 -42.19 -13.97 6.50
C LYS A 352 -41.70 -12.73 5.80
N SER A 353 -40.78 -11.96 6.38
CA SER A 353 -40.28 -10.70 5.79
C SER A 353 -38.97 -10.86 4.98
N ILE A 354 -38.33 -12.03 5.00
CA ILE A 354 -37.03 -12.21 4.30
C ILE A 354 -37.16 -13.00 2.99
N THR A 355 -38.33 -13.59 2.68
CA THR A 355 -38.47 -14.49 1.52
C THR A 355 -38.94 -13.84 0.23
N ASN A 356 -39.15 -12.51 0.16
CA ASN A 356 -39.66 -11.86 -1.05
C ASN A 356 -38.82 -10.71 -1.60
N ILE A 357 -37.53 -10.60 -1.26
CA ILE A 357 -36.62 -9.75 -2.01
C ILE A 357 -36.01 -10.62 -3.14
N ARG A 358 -36.77 -10.78 -4.22
CA ARG A 358 -36.23 -11.16 -5.53
C ARG A 358 -35.45 -9.95 -6.04
N TYR A 359 -34.12 -10.05 -6.04
CA TYR A 359 -33.30 -9.18 -6.87
C TYR A 359 -33.62 -9.51 -8.33
N PRO A 360 -34.03 -8.57 -9.18
CA PRO A 360 -34.11 -8.83 -10.60
C PRO A 360 -32.67 -8.99 -11.10
N GLU A 361 -32.36 -10.17 -11.61
CA GLU A 361 -31.22 -10.40 -12.51
C GLU A 361 -31.51 -9.68 -13.84
N ASN A 362 -31.34 -8.38 -13.88
CA ASN A 362 -31.23 -7.67 -15.14
C ASN A 362 -30.36 -6.43 -14.90
N SER A 363 -29.26 -6.41 -15.62
CA SER A 363 -28.37 -5.28 -15.84
C SER A 363 -29.17 -3.98 -16.01
N VAL A 364 -29.18 -3.14 -14.98
CA VAL A 364 -29.65 -1.76 -15.13
C VAL A 364 -28.57 -1.04 -15.95
N GLN A 365 -28.78 -0.96 -17.24
CA GLN A 365 -28.15 0.06 -18.05
C GLN A 365 -28.65 1.41 -17.53
N TYR A 366 -27.78 2.16 -16.89
CA TYR A 366 -28.03 3.57 -16.61
C TYR A 366 -28.06 4.31 -17.95
N SER A 367 -29.26 4.46 -18.52
CA SER A 367 -29.44 5.41 -19.61
C SER A 367 -29.50 6.80 -19.00
N GLN A 368 -28.57 7.66 -19.37
CA GLN A 368 -28.59 9.10 -19.05
C GLN A 368 -29.85 9.82 -19.58
N ASN A 369 -30.74 9.12 -20.29
CA ASN A 369 -31.92 9.69 -20.92
C ASN A 369 -33.17 9.78 -20.02
N SER A 370 -33.21 9.08 -18.87
CA SER A 370 -34.40 9.14 -17.98
C SER A 370 -34.49 10.45 -17.18
N PHE A 371 -33.44 11.24 -17.11
CA PHE A 371 -33.44 12.54 -16.40
C PHE A 371 -34.03 13.68 -17.25
N ASN A 372 -33.94 13.59 -18.56
CA ASN A 372 -34.46 14.63 -19.46
C ASN A 372 -35.99 14.55 -19.67
N ASP A 373 -36.57 13.35 -19.53
CA ASP A 373 -38.03 13.18 -19.73
C ASP A 373 -38.88 13.73 -18.57
N PHE A 374 -38.27 13.93 -17.38
CA PHE A 374 -38.97 14.50 -16.22
C PHE A 374 -39.22 16.02 -16.33
N PHE A 375 -38.47 16.73 -17.20
CA PHE A 375 -38.53 18.18 -17.28
C PHE A 375 -39.07 18.75 -18.60
N THR A 376 -39.51 17.90 -19.53
CA THR A 376 -40.03 18.34 -20.84
C THR A 376 -41.57 18.38 -20.95
N SER A 377 -42.30 18.01 -19.89
CA SER A 377 -43.73 18.23 -19.85
C SER A 377 -44.02 19.49 -19.03
N ASP A 378 -44.83 20.41 -19.60
CA ASP A 378 -45.37 21.62 -18.98
C ASP A 378 -46.26 21.31 -17.78
N VAL A 379 -45.75 20.66 -16.77
CA VAL A 379 -46.41 20.49 -15.47
C VAL A 379 -46.00 21.66 -14.60
N ASN A 380 -46.96 22.44 -14.15
CA ASN A 380 -46.81 23.58 -13.27
C ASN A 380 -45.83 23.23 -12.13
N LYS A 381 -44.66 23.84 -12.08
CA LYS A 381 -43.58 23.65 -11.06
C LYS A 381 -44.10 23.72 -9.61
N LEU A 382 -45.22 24.35 -9.38
CA LEU A 382 -45.88 24.49 -8.07
C LEU A 382 -46.65 23.23 -7.61
N ASP A 383 -47.09 22.37 -8.53
CA ASP A 383 -47.89 21.19 -8.18
C ASP A 383 -47.00 20.00 -7.73
N LEU A 384 -45.78 19.91 -8.23
CA LEU A 384 -44.82 18.93 -7.80
C LEU A 384 -44.42 19.07 -6.31
N LEU A 385 -44.34 20.32 -5.81
CA LEU A 385 -44.00 20.58 -4.42
C LEU A 385 -45.14 20.25 -3.45
N LYS A 386 -46.41 20.17 -3.93
CA LYS A 386 -47.58 19.80 -3.12
C LYS A 386 -47.66 18.30 -2.84
N GLU A 387 -47.10 17.47 -3.72
CA GLU A 387 -47.09 16.01 -3.58
C GLU A 387 -45.83 15.45 -2.96
N PHE A 388 -44.78 16.29 -2.77
CA PHE A 388 -43.53 15.87 -2.15
C PHE A 388 -43.56 16.08 -0.64
N VAL A 389 -43.54 15.00 0.12
CA VAL A 389 -43.50 15.03 1.59
C VAL A 389 -42.06 14.89 2.03
N LEU A 390 -41.46 15.93 2.61
CA LEU A 390 -40.13 15.92 3.15
C LEU A 390 -40.08 15.00 4.38
N LEU A 391 -39.24 13.96 4.34
CA LEU A 391 -39.03 13.03 5.46
C LEU A 391 -37.83 13.42 6.30
N GLY A 392 -36.80 14.05 5.70
CA GLY A 392 -35.63 14.49 6.44
C GLY A 392 -34.46 14.82 5.54
N GLN A 393 -33.31 15.13 6.20
CA GLN A 393 -32.04 15.40 5.53
C GLN A 393 -30.99 14.41 6.06
N VAL A 394 -30.22 13.81 5.16
CA VAL A 394 -29.17 12.85 5.47
C VAL A 394 -27.82 13.47 5.13
N ASN A 395 -26.88 13.43 6.06
CA ASN A 395 -25.49 13.91 5.93
C ASN A 395 -25.34 15.37 5.44
N ASN A 396 -26.32 16.24 5.72
CA ASN A 396 -26.36 17.62 5.22
C ASN A 396 -26.18 17.75 3.70
N SER A 397 -26.33 16.66 2.93
CA SER A 397 -26.09 16.59 1.49
C SER A 397 -27.30 16.08 0.71
N PHE A 398 -28.13 15.24 1.33
CA PHE A 398 -29.25 14.62 0.66
C PHE A 398 -30.58 14.98 1.35
N ILE A 399 -31.58 15.40 0.56
CA ILE A 399 -32.95 15.54 1.00
C ILE A 399 -33.67 14.22 0.67
N VAL A 400 -34.30 13.63 1.67
CA VAL A 400 -35.12 12.42 1.51
C VAL A 400 -36.60 12.80 1.67
N GLY A 401 -37.40 12.40 0.75
CA GLY A 401 -38.83 12.65 0.78
C GLY A 401 -39.62 11.53 0.08
N GLU A 402 -40.93 11.57 0.24
CA GLU A 402 -41.87 10.70 -0.44
C GLU A 402 -42.58 11.49 -1.56
N TYR A 403 -42.60 10.91 -2.76
CA TYR A 403 -43.30 11.42 -3.92
C TYR A 403 -44.04 10.27 -4.59
N LYS A 404 -45.35 10.37 -4.71
CA LYS A 404 -46.22 9.34 -5.32
C LYS A 404 -46.03 7.93 -4.74
N ASN A 405 -45.89 7.81 -3.42
CA ASN A 405 -45.65 6.56 -2.69
C ASN A 405 -44.25 5.92 -2.97
N GLU A 406 -43.32 6.68 -3.52
CA GLU A 406 -41.93 6.26 -3.73
C GLU A 406 -40.98 7.12 -2.92
N ILE A 407 -39.90 6.51 -2.38
CA ILE A 407 -38.87 7.27 -1.68
C ILE A 407 -37.99 7.96 -2.71
N SER A 408 -37.93 9.28 -2.61
CA SER A 408 -37.10 10.14 -3.45
C SER A 408 -35.94 10.69 -2.65
N ILE A 409 -34.72 10.58 -3.19
CA ILE A 409 -33.48 11.12 -2.61
C ILE A 409 -32.94 12.18 -3.56
N ILE A 410 -32.82 13.42 -3.08
CA ILE A 410 -32.34 14.57 -3.86
C ILE A 410 -30.96 14.97 -3.32
N ASP A 411 -29.94 14.96 -4.18
CA ASP A 411 -28.64 15.52 -3.87
C ASP A 411 -28.73 17.06 -3.91
N GLN A 412 -28.51 17.70 -2.75
CA GLN A 412 -28.59 19.15 -2.63
C GLN A 412 -27.54 19.88 -3.45
N HIS A 413 -26.35 19.28 -3.63
CA HIS A 413 -25.27 19.91 -4.39
C HIS A 413 -25.60 19.90 -5.88
N ALA A 414 -26.02 18.76 -6.41
CA ALA A 414 -26.44 18.64 -7.80
C ALA A 414 -27.67 19.50 -8.11
N ALA A 415 -28.61 19.58 -7.16
CA ALA A 415 -29.78 20.46 -7.31
C ALA A 415 -29.39 21.94 -7.30
N HIS A 416 -28.49 22.34 -6.41
CA HIS A 416 -28.02 23.74 -6.31
C HIS A 416 -27.20 24.17 -7.54
N GLU A 417 -26.32 23.31 -8.02
CA GLU A 417 -25.57 23.56 -9.27
C GLU A 417 -26.53 23.74 -10.44
N ARG A 418 -27.56 22.92 -10.57
CA ARG A 418 -28.51 23.02 -11.66
C ARG A 418 -29.34 24.30 -11.62
N ILE A 419 -29.76 24.75 -10.44
CA ILE A 419 -30.47 26.04 -10.27
C ILE A 419 -29.59 27.22 -10.66
N ASN A 420 -28.29 27.14 -10.46
CA ASN A 420 -27.35 28.22 -10.79
C ASN A 420 -26.98 28.25 -12.28
N TYR A 421 -27.22 27.17 -13.04
CA TYR A 421 -26.91 27.07 -14.48
C TYR A 421 -28.14 27.25 -15.40
N GLU A 422 -29.38 27.23 -14.86
CA GLU A 422 -30.63 27.63 -15.56
C GLU A 422 -30.96 29.10 -15.28
#